data_367935db9ae4afa3d0f74576fe104a74
#
_entry.id   367935db9ae4afa3d0f74576fe104a74
#
_cell.length_a   1.000
_cell.length_b   1.000
_cell.length_c   1.000
_cell.angle_alpha   90.00
_cell.angle_beta   90.00
_cell.angle_gamma   90.00
#
_symmetry.space_group_name_H-M   'P 1'
#
loop_
_entity.id
_entity.type
_entity.pdbx_description
1 polymer ?
#
loop_
_entity_poly.entity_id
_entity_poly.type
_entity_poly.pdbx_seq_one_letter_code
_entity_poly.pdbx_strand_id
1 'polypeptide(L)' 'MSRNLTESQLIAVHLLASGRRSKEITHELGIRPETLSRWRQKEAFKNAVHHANED' A
#
# COMPACT_ATOMS: atom_id res chain seq x y z
N MET A 1 -4.44 14.38 6.93
CA MET A 1 -3.76 14.28 5.63
C MET A 1 -2.40 13.63 5.79
N SER A 2 -2.15 12.62 5.03
CA SER A 2 -0.89 11.89 5.15
C SER A 2 0.18 12.52 4.29
N ARG A 3 1.25 12.94 4.91
CA ARG A 3 2.36 13.52 4.18
C ARG A 3 3.47 12.55 3.94
N ASN A 4 3.37 11.37 4.55
CA ASN A 4 4.42 10.38 4.46
C ASN A 4 4.20 9.38 3.35
N LEU A 5 3.06 9.48 2.66
CA LEU A 5 2.72 8.53 1.61
C LEU A 5 2.57 9.25 0.29
N THR A 6 3.16 8.66 -0.74
CA THR A 6 2.98 9.17 -2.09
C THR A 6 1.66 8.70 -2.65
N GLU A 7 1.29 9.24 -3.81
CA GLU A 7 0.06 8.84 -4.46
C GLU A 7 0.06 7.35 -4.77
N SER A 8 1.18 6.83 -5.26
CA SER A 8 1.28 5.41 -5.54
C SER A 8 1.10 4.58 -4.28
N GLN A 9 1.65 5.05 -3.17
CA GLN A 9 1.50 4.32 -1.91
C GLN A 9 0.06 4.34 -1.44
N LEU A 10 -0.64 5.43 -1.64
CA LEU A 10 -2.05 5.50 -1.27
C LEU A 10 -2.88 4.53 -2.09
N ILE A 11 -2.59 4.43 -3.38
CA ILE A 11 -3.28 3.47 -4.22
C ILE A 11 -3.01 2.04 -3.74
N ALA A 12 -1.75 1.77 -3.38
CA ALA A 12 -1.40 0.45 -2.87
C ALA A 12 -2.16 0.14 -1.59
N VAL A 13 -2.33 1.14 -0.72
CA VAL A 13 -3.10 0.95 0.51
C VAL A 13 -4.52 0.52 0.19
N HIS A 14 -5.15 1.20 -0.75
CA HIS A 14 -6.52 0.85 -1.12
C HIS A 14 -6.60 -0.55 -1.70
N LEU A 15 -5.65 -0.91 -2.54
CA LEU A 15 -5.67 -2.23 -3.15
C LEU A 15 -5.47 -3.32 -2.11
N LEU A 16 -4.56 -3.10 -1.17
CA LEU A 16 -4.35 -4.07 -0.10
C LEU A 16 -5.59 -4.19 0.78
N ALA A 17 -6.21 -3.07 1.09
CA ALA A 17 -7.42 -3.10 1.90
C ALA A 17 -8.56 -3.80 1.20
N SER A 18 -8.55 -3.79 -0.13
CA SER A 18 -9.58 -4.47 -0.92
C SER A 18 -9.34 -5.96 -1.03
N GLY A 19 -8.21 -6.44 -0.53
CA GLY A 19 -7.92 -7.87 -0.58
C GLY A 19 -7.09 -8.27 -1.78
N ARG A 20 -6.53 -7.31 -2.52
CA ARG A 20 -5.69 -7.63 -3.66
C ARG A 20 -4.35 -8.19 -3.18
N ARG A 21 -3.80 -9.07 -3.99
CA ARG A 21 -2.52 -9.67 -3.64
C ARG A 21 -1.38 -8.76 -4.03
N SER A 22 -0.26 -8.91 -3.30
CA SER A 22 0.91 -8.08 -3.55
C SER A 22 1.35 -8.16 -5.01
N LYS A 23 1.30 -9.35 -5.57
CA LYS A 23 1.71 -9.54 -6.95
C LYS A 23 0.88 -8.70 -7.90
N GLU A 24 -0.42 -8.66 -7.67
CA GLU A 24 -1.31 -7.87 -8.51
C GLU A 24 -1.04 -6.39 -8.34
N ILE A 25 -0.77 -5.98 -7.11
CA ILE A 25 -0.53 -4.57 -6.83
C ILE A 25 0.74 -4.10 -7.51
N THR A 26 1.81 -4.88 -7.39
CA THR A 26 3.07 -4.49 -8.03
C THR A 26 2.92 -4.43 -9.54
N HIS A 27 2.16 -5.35 -10.11
CA HIS A 27 1.94 -5.34 -11.54
C HIS A 27 1.12 -4.13 -11.97
N GLU A 28 0.09 -3.85 -11.23
CA GLU A 28 -0.81 -2.73 -11.55
C GLU A 28 -0.09 -1.40 -11.44
N LEU A 29 0.72 -1.23 -10.44
CA LEU A 29 1.43 0.02 -10.19
C LEU A 29 2.75 0.11 -10.94
N GLY A 30 3.18 -0.98 -11.55
CA GLY A 30 4.45 -0.97 -12.26
C GLY A 30 5.65 -0.83 -11.35
N ILE A 31 5.55 -1.35 -10.15
CA ILE A 31 6.64 -1.30 -9.18
C ILE A 31 7.18 -2.70 -8.94
N ARG A 32 8.36 -2.77 -8.35
CA ARG A 32 8.98 -4.04 -8.05
C ARG A 32 8.43 -4.59 -6.73
N PRO A 33 8.45 -5.92 -6.58
CA PRO A 33 7.99 -6.51 -5.32
C PRO A 33 8.75 -5.99 -4.11
N GLU A 34 10.06 -5.72 -4.28
CA GLU A 34 10.85 -5.19 -3.17
C GLU A 34 10.34 -3.82 -2.75
N THR A 35 9.91 -3.02 -3.71
CA THR A 35 9.40 -1.69 -3.41
C THR A 35 8.17 -1.80 -2.53
N LEU A 36 7.24 -2.66 -2.89
CA LEU A 36 6.04 -2.84 -2.10
C LEU A 36 6.38 -3.39 -0.72
N SER A 37 7.30 -4.35 -0.66
CA SER A 37 7.71 -4.92 0.60
C SER A 37 8.28 -3.85 1.52
N ARG A 38 9.10 -2.96 0.96
CA ARG A 38 9.68 -1.87 1.73
C ARG A 38 8.58 -0.94 2.24
N TRP A 39 7.60 -0.65 1.39
CA TRP A 39 6.47 0.20 1.82
C TRP A 39 5.74 -0.41 3.00
N ARG A 40 5.53 -1.72 2.95
CA ARG A 40 4.76 -2.40 3.98
C ARG A 40 5.46 -2.41 5.34
N GLN A 41 6.76 -2.13 5.35
CA GLN A 41 7.49 -2.05 6.60
C GLN A 41 7.40 -0.68 7.24
N LYS A 42 6.93 0.30 6.50
CA LYS A 42 6.80 1.65 7.05
C LYS A 42 5.58 1.74 7.95
N GLU A 43 5.77 2.41 9.07
CA GLU A 43 4.70 2.56 10.04
C GLU A 43 3.50 3.27 9.44
N ALA A 44 3.76 4.35 8.72
CA ALA A 44 2.67 5.13 8.14
C ALA A 44 1.86 4.28 7.15
N PHE A 45 2.54 3.42 6.39
CA PHE A 45 1.87 2.57 5.43
C PHE A 45 1.03 1.52 6.15
N LYS A 46 1.60 0.90 7.17
CA LYS A 46 0.85 -0.10 7.95
C LYS A 46 -0.40 0.52 8.55
N ASN A 47 -0.25 1.69 9.14
CA ASN A 47 -1.39 2.36 9.76
C ASN A 47 -2.45 2.69 8.74
N ALA A 48 -2.05 3.14 7.57
CA ALA A 48 -3.01 3.48 6.53
C ALA A 48 -3.80 2.27 6.08
N VAL A 49 -3.13 1.13 5.91
CA VAL A 49 -3.82 -0.09 5.51
C VAL A 49 -4.78 -0.53 6.62
N HIS A 50 -4.31 -0.45 7.86
CA HIS A 50 -5.13 -0.85 8.98
C HIS A 50 -6.39 0.00 9.07
N HIS A 51 -6.26 1.30 8.91
CA HIS A 51 -7.42 2.19 8.95
C HIS A 51 -8.38 1.93 7.81
N ALA A 52 -7.84 1.65 6.64
CA ALA A 52 -8.68 1.38 5.49
C ALA A 52 -9.49 0.11 5.67
N ASN A 53 -8.94 -0.84 6.43
CA ASN A 53 -9.62 -2.11 6.67
C ASN A 53 -10.67 -2.01 7.75
N GLU A 54 -10.60 -0.99 8.58
CA GLU A 54 -11.48 -0.88 9.72
C GLU A 54 -12.88 -0.50 9.36
N ASP A 55 -13.11 -0.09 8.16
CA ASP A 55 -14.40 0.39 7.79
C ASP A 55 -15.50 -0.66 7.71
#